data_01b3c21756f90a9b5cc534f1e08a3747
#
_entry.id   01b3c21756f90a9b5cc534f1e08a3747
#
_cell.length_a   1.000
_cell.length_b   1.000
_cell.length_c   1.000
_cell.angle_alpha   90.00
_cell.angle_beta   90.00
_cell.angle_gamma   90.00
#
_symmetry.space_group_name_H-M   'P 1'
#
loop_
_entity.id
_entity.type
_entity.pdbx_description
1 polymer ?
#
loop_
_entity_poly.entity_id
_entity_poly.type
_entity_poly.pdbx_seq_one_letter_code
_entity_poly.pdbx_strand_id
1 'polypeptide(L)'
;MLPLTNLKIVLSFLLVVGSPVSSIPLNTHTTAVSLAAKFNAAGVTSIVAGDRARAQSLYQAAKIGKHHANASITNVAPIGYTIQAGIGNPVKHYGLLVDTASGNTWIGADQYYTITRTSVNTGNTVSVSYGSGNFSGKEYLDTITLSSLSISNQSIGVAHDYQGFRGVDGVLGIGPVSLTKGTVSNTDTVPTIMDNLFSQKSTHSEILGVYFVPVSEEDSTGILTFGGWNNSLMTSDITYTPITTASPACNYWGIDQSIAYGNSTILSSAAGIVDTATVLILIATDAFDAYKTATGATLDETTGLLKITSDQYSSLKPLIFTIGGTAFTLTPNAQIWPRSMNSVIGDTSGNSDNVYLIVADIGSETFGFVSGYTFLERFYSIFDTTNKRVGFATTAVY
;
A
#
# COMPACT_ATOMS: atom_id res chain seq x y z
N MET A 1 -24.16 3.56 -57.58
CA MET A 1 -22.78 3.99 -57.67
C MET A 1 -22.61 5.26 -56.84
N LEU A 2 -22.09 5.17 -55.66
CA LEU A 2 -21.69 6.29 -54.81
C LEU A 2 -20.20 6.11 -54.47
N PRO A 3 -19.38 7.16 -54.55
CA PRO A 3 -17.94 7.00 -54.40
C PRO A 3 -17.50 6.92 -52.95
N LEU A 4 -16.57 6.03 -52.69
CA LEU A 4 -15.79 5.89 -51.44
C LEU A 4 -14.93 7.13 -51.22
N THR A 5 -15.16 7.86 -50.15
CA THR A 5 -14.26 8.92 -49.67
C THR A 5 -13.26 8.35 -48.69
N ASN A 6 -11.99 8.49 -49.09
CA ASN A 6 -10.79 8.12 -48.31
C ASN A 6 -10.70 8.93 -47.00
N LEU A 7 -10.73 8.27 -45.86
CA LEU A 7 -10.39 8.84 -44.56
C LEU A 7 -8.88 8.78 -44.38
N LYS A 8 -8.21 9.92 -44.54
CA LYS A 8 -6.79 10.06 -44.19
C LYS A 8 -6.65 10.24 -42.70
N ILE A 9 -6.12 9.22 -42.01
CA ILE A 9 -5.68 9.33 -40.61
C ILE A 9 -4.37 10.13 -40.63
N VAL A 10 -4.40 11.33 -40.07
CA VAL A 10 -3.19 12.15 -39.81
C VAL A 10 -2.69 11.77 -38.43
N LEU A 11 -1.60 11.02 -38.39
CA LEU A 11 -0.88 10.72 -37.16
C LEU A 11 -0.03 11.96 -36.80
N SER A 12 -0.47 12.75 -35.83
CA SER A 12 0.31 13.88 -35.31
C SER A 12 1.26 13.33 -34.24
N PHE A 13 2.55 13.26 -34.54
CA PHE A 13 3.60 13.07 -33.55
C PHE A 13 3.77 14.37 -32.77
N LEU A 14 3.37 14.38 -31.50
CA LEU A 14 3.71 15.44 -30.58
C LEU A 14 5.16 15.21 -30.11
N LEU A 15 6.08 16.00 -30.60
CA LEU A 15 7.46 16.06 -30.10
C LEU A 15 7.42 16.84 -28.77
N VAL A 16 7.39 16.15 -27.64
CA VAL A 16 7.60 16.77 -26.33
C VAL A 16 9.08 17.12 -26.21
N VAL A 17 9.40 18.37 -26.41
CA VAL A 17 10.73 18.93 -26.11
C VAL A 17 10.79 19.10 -24.60
N GLY A 18 11.27 18.08 -23.89
CA GLY A 18 11.53 18.15 -22.46
C GLY A 18 12.64 19.14 -22.18
N SER A 19 12.35 20.18 -21.41
CA SER A 19 13.38 21.03 -20.80
C SER A 19 14.32 20.16 -19.96
N PRO A 20 15.63 20.41 -19.93
CA PRO A 20 16.54 19.63 -19.10
C PRO A 20 16.21 19.90 -17.62
N VAL A 21 15.58 18.94 -16.97
CA VAL A 21 15.48 18.91 -15.51
C VAL A 21 16.90 18.75 -14.99
N SER A 22 17.40 19.76 -14.28
CA SER A 22 18.70 19.75 -13.62
C SER A 22 18.76 18.52 -12.72
N SER A 23 19.57 17.53 -13.11
CA SER A 23 19.79 16.31 -12.36
C SER A 23 20.57 16.62 -11.09
N ILE A 24 19.90 16.78 -9.96
CA ILE A 24 20.52 16.65 -8.65
C ILE A 24 20.99 15.19 -8.55
N PRO A 25 22.22 14.91 -8.14
CA PRO A 25 22.75 13.55 -8.16
C PRO A 25 21.89 12.65 -7.26
N LEU A 26 21.19 11.69 -7.87
CA LEU A 26 20.73 10.51 -7.18
C LEU A 26 21.94 9.89 -6.47
N ASN A 27 21.77 9.54 -5.20
CA ASN A 27 22.76 8.72 -4.51
C ASN A 27 23.02 7.50 -5.40
N THR A 28 24.26 7.31 -5.88
CA THR A 28 24.63 6.44 -7.01
C THR A 28 24.30 4.95 -6.88
N HIS A 29 23.50 4.57 -5.87
CA HIS A 29 23.16 3.19 -5.50
C HIS A 29 21.66 2.98 -5.23
N THR A 30 20.81 3.88 -5.66
CA THR A 30 19.35 3.72 -5.55
C THR A 30 18.74 3.37 -6.90
N THR A 31 17.74 2.50 -6.91
CA THR A 31 16.98 2.17 -8.13
C THR A 31 15.51 2.52 -7.94
N ALA A 32 14.99 3.37 -8.82
CA ALA A 32 13.59 3.72 -8.88
C ALA A 32 12.82 2.74 -9.79
N VAL A 33 11.67 2.28 -9.31
CA VAL A 33 10.77 1.39 -10.05
C VAL A 33 9.38 2.00 -10.04
N SER A 34 8.79 2.17 -11.23
CA SER A 34 7.46 2.74 -11.37
C SER A 34 6.37 1.80 -10.87
N LEU A 35 5.35 2.37 -10.26
CA LEU A 35 4.12 1.73 -9.82
C LEU A 35 2.96 2.15 -10.70
N ALA A 36 1.90 1.34 -10.71
CA ALA A 36 0.62 1.70 -11.30
C ALA A 36 -0.49 1.50 -10.26
N ALA A 37 -1.39 2.47 -10.12
CA ALA A 37 -2.62 2.26 -9.37
C ALA A 37 -3.51 1.29 -10.14
N LYS A 38 -4.08 0.32 -9.44
CA LYS A 38 -4.98 -0.68 -10.01
C LYS A 38 -6.32 -0.65 -9.30
N PHE A 39 -7.39 -0.59 -10.09
CA PHE A 39 -8.76 -0.52 -9.60
C PHE A 39 -9.47 -1.83 -9.92
N ASN A 40 -10.08 -2.45 -8.92
CA ASN A 40 -10.93 -3.62 -9.11
C ASN A 40 -12.34 -3.32 -8.59
N ALA A 41 -13.19 -2.83 -9.45
CA ALA A 41 -14.60 -2.51 -9.13
C ALA A 41 -15.50 -3.76 -9.00
N ALA A 42 -15.02 -4.95 -9.37
CA ALA A 42 -15.84 -6.15 -9.41
C ALA A 42 -15.90 -6.85 -8.05
N GLY A 43 -17.02 -6.73 -7.35
CA GLY A 43 -17.35 -7.55 -6.18
C GLY A 43 -16.94 -6.98 -4.83
N VAL A 44 -16.59 -5.71 -4.73
CA VAL A 44 -16.35 -5.05 -3.45
C VAL A 44 -17.67 -4.71 -2.78
N THR A 45 -17.95 -5.31 -1.64
CA THR A 45 -19.15 -5.00 -0.86
C THR A 45 -18.95 -3.80 0.07
N SER A 46 -17.74 -3.57 0.58
CA SER A 46 -17.38 -2.39 1.38
C SER A 46 -15.87 -2.31 1.57
N ILE A 47 -15.25 -1.19 1.22
CA ILE A 47 -13.83 -0.91 1.51
C ILE A 47 -13.57 -0.93 3.01
N VAL A 48 -14.44 -0.29 3.78
CA VAL A 48 -14.32 -0.22 5.25
C VAL A 48 -14.30 -1.60 5.88
N ALA A 49 -15.19 -2.50 5.44
CA ALA A 49 -15.22 -3.87 5.95
C ALA A 49 -13.95 -4.65 5.59
N GLY A 50 -13.43 -4.47 4.37
CA GLY A 50 -12.19 -5.09 3.91
C GLY A 50 -10.97 -4.63 4.72
N ASP A 51 -10.78 -3.32 4.86
CA ASP A 51 -9.67 -2.73 5.59
C ASP A 51 -9.73 -3.08 7.09
N ARG A 52 -10.94 -3.07 7.68
CA ARG A 52 -11.14 -3.48 9.08
C ARG A 52 -10.80 -4.96 9.30
N ALA A 53 -11.26 -5.85 8.41
CA ALA A 53 -10.94 -7.28 8.47
C ALA A 53 -9.43 -7.52 8.34
N ARG A 54 -8.75 -6.75 7.46
CA ARG A 54 -7.31 -6.78 7.31
C ARG A 54 -6.60 -6.36 8.61
N ALA A 55 -6.95 -5.21 9.17
CA ALA A 55 -6.35 -4.71 10.42
C ALA A 55 -6.51 -5.72 11.57
N GLN A 56 -7.69 -6.31 11.73
CA GLN A 56 -7.94 -7.34 12.74
C GLN A 56 -7.10 -8.60 12.52
N SER A 57 -7.01 -9.07 11.28
CA SER A 57 -6.21 -10.27 10.97
C SER A 57 -4.73 -10.05 11.23
N LEU A 58 -4.17 -8.91 10.80
CA LEU A 58 -2.77 -8.55 11.05
C LEU A 58 -2.50 -8.47 12.56
N TYR A 59 -3.38 -7.83 13.32
CA TYR A 59 -3.26 -7.72 14.77
C TYR A 59 -3.27 -9.10 15.45
N GLN A 60 -4.21 -9.97 15.10
CA GLN A 60 -4.32 -11.30 15.69
C GLN A 60 -3.15 -12.20 15.29
N ALA A 61 -2.73 -12.19 14.02
CA ALA A 61 -1.58 -12.94 13.54
C ALA A 61 -0.31 -12.62 14.31
N ALA A 62 -0.04 -11.34 14.53
CA ALA A 62 1.13 -10.90 15.28
C ALA A 62 1.03 -11.20 16.78
N LYS A 63 -0.17 -11.13 17.35
CA LYS A 63 -0.39 -11.45 18.79
C LYS A 63 -0.14 -12.92 19.11
N ILE A 64 -0.51 -13.83 18.20
CA ILE A 64 -0.29 -15.27 18.38
C ILE A 64 1.05 -15.76 17.82
N GLY A 65 1.83 -14.90 17.19
CA GLY A 65 3.12 -15.23 16.57
C GLY A 65 2.99 -16.20 15.38
N LYS A 66 1.81 -16.25 14.74
CA LYS A 66 1.53 -17.11 13.59
C LYS A 66 0.82 -16.28 12.52
N HIS A 67 1.41 -16.19 11.34
CA HIS A 67 0.78 -15.56 10.18
C HIS A 67 -0.22 -16.49 9.45
N HIS A 68 -0.74 -17.49 10.17
CA HIS A 68 -1.79 -18.42 9.76
C HIS A 68 -3.00 -18.25 10.67
N ALA A 69 -3.75 -17.17 10.53
CA ALA A 69 -5.05 -17.05 11.19
C ALA A 69 -6.15 -17.43 10.19
N ASN A 70 -7.06 -18.32 10.58
CA ASN A 70 -8.32 -18.52 9.86
C ASN A 70 -9.19 -17.28 10.08
N ALA A 71 -9.05 -16.28 9.23
CA ALA A 71 -9.90 -15.12 9.21
C ALA A 71 -11.07 -15.34 8.24
N SER A 72 -12.24 -14.88 8.64
CA SER A 72 -13.40 -14.77 7.74
C SER A 72 -13.04 -13.81 6.61
N ILE A 73 -13.10 -14.27 5.36
CA ILE A 73 -12.61 -13.51 4.20
C ILE A 73 -13.68 -12.54 3.76
N THR A 74 -13.37 -11.25 3.79
CA THR A 74 -14.13 -10.19 3.12
C THR A 74 -13.36 -9.80 1.85
N ASN A 75 -14.05 -9.72 0.70
CA ASN A 75 -13.42 -9.44 -0.58
C ASN A 75 -12.55 -8.18 -0.55
N VAL A 76 -11.43 -8.28 -1.23
CA VAL A 76 -10.27 -7.37 -1.29
C VAL A 76 -10.61 -5.93 -1.63
N ALA A 77 -9.74 -5.04 -1.12
CA ALA A 77 -9.70 -3.63 -1.48
C ALA A 77 -9.76 -3.42 -3.01
N PRO A 78 -10.63 -2.51 -3.48
CA PRO A 78 -10.82 -2.26 -4.90
C PRO A 78 -9.64 -1.53 -5.55
N ILE A 79 -8.67 -1.07 -4.75
CA ILE A 79 -7.59 -0.19 -5.18
C ILE A 79 -6.31 -0.58 -4.47
N GLY A 80 -5.20 -0.59 -5.22
CA GLY A 80 -3.87 -0.77 -4.67
C GLY A 80 -2.80 -0.39 -5.68
N TYR A 81 -1.59 -0.18 -5.22
CA TYR A 81 -0.44 0.09 -6.08
C TYR A 81 0.26 -1.22 -6.43
N THR A 82 0.48 -1.44 -7.71
CA THR A 82 1.12 -2.63 -8.25
C THR A 82 2.45 -2.30 -8.92
N ILE A 83 3.35 -3.27 -8.88
CA ILE A 83 4.64 -3.24 -9.57
C ILE A 83 4.70 -4.38 -10.59
N GLN A 84 5.34 -4.12 -11.73
CA GLN A 84 5.67 -5.17 -12.68
C GLN A 84 6.97 -5.86 -12.26
N ALA A 85 6.88 -7.11 -11.80
CA ALA A 85 8.02 -7.94 -11.45
C ALA A 85 8.28 -8.95 -12.57
N GLY A 86 9.52 -9.00 -13.05
CA GLY A 86 9.97 -10.07 -13.96
C GLY A 86 10.42 -11.27 -13.14
N ILE A 87 9.95 -12.47 -13.46
CA ILE A 87 10.29 -13.70 -12.74
C ILE A 87 10.82 -14.74 -13.71
N GLY A 88 11.94 -15.36 -13.33
CA GLY A 88 12.54 -16.45 -14.04
C GLY A 88 13.43 -16.09 -15.23
N ASN A 89 13.94 -17.11 -15.91
CA ASN A 89 14.71 -17.01 -17.16
C ASN A 89 14.30 -18.13 -18.13
N PRO A 90 13.62 -17.82 -19.26
CA PRO A 90 13.27 -16.48 -19.73
C PRO A 90 12.30 -15.75 -18.77
N VAL A 91 12.40 -14.42 -18.75
CA VAL A 91 11.61 -13.56 -17.85
C VAL A 91 10.13 -13.58 -18.26
N LYS A 92 9.25 -13.77 -17.27
CA LYS A 92 7.81 -13.55 -17.38
C LYS A 92 7.39 -12.48 -16.38
N HIS A 93 6.56 -11.53 -16.82
CA HIS A 93 6.13 -10.39 -16.00
C HIS A 93 4.83 -10.70 -15.26
N TYR A 94 4.77 -10.24 -13.99
CA TYR A 94 3.64 -10.38 -13.09
C TYR A 94 3.36 -9.03 -12.41
N GLY A 95 2.08 -8.66 -12.36
CA GLY A 95 1.62 -7.46 -11.65
C GLY A 95 1.36 -7.78 -10.18
N LEU A 96 2.27 -7.37 -9.30
CA LEU A 96 2.23 -7.68 -7.87
C LEU A 96 1.74 -6.48 -7.05
N LEU A 97 0.81 -6.72 -6.11
CA LEU A 97 0.41 -5.73 -5.12
C LEU A 97 1.57 -5.43 -4.18
N VAL A 98 1.84 -4.15 -3.94
CA VAL A 98 2.89 -3.70 -3.01
C VAL A 98 2.33 -3.70 -1.59
N ASP A 99 2.93 -4.50 -0.70
CA ASP A 99 2.42 -4.72 0.66
C ASP A 99 3.51 -4.59 1.73
N THR A 100 3.45 -3.52 2.53
CA THR A 100 4.36 -3.26 3.65
C THR A 100 3.99 -4.04 4.92
N ALA A 101 2.80 -4.62 5.00
CA ALA A 101 2.36 -5.41 6.15
C ALA A 101 2.49 -6.93 5.92
N SER A 102 3.18 -7.36 4.87
CA SER A 102 3.59 -8.75 4.66
C SER A 102 5.03 -8.87 4.19
N GLY A 103 5.69 -10.01 4.49
CA GLY A 103 7.08 -10.26 4.10
C GLY A 103 7.22 -11.23 2.92
N ASN A 104 6.19 -12.03 2.62
CA ASN A 104 6.24 -13.02 1.56
C ASN A 104 5.96 -12.40 0.20
N THR A 105 6.77 -12.76 -0.80
CA THR A 105 6.44 -12.54 -2.21
C THR A 105 5.82 -13.80 -2.78
N TRP A 106 4.69 -13.67 -3.48
CA TRP A 106 4.00 -14.81 -4.08
C TRP A 106 3.27 -14.42 -5.36
N ILE A 107 3.00 -15.42 -6.20
CA ILE A 107 2.34 -15.31 -7.50
C ILE A 107 1.38 -16.48 -7.72
N GLY A 108 0.55 -16.37 -8.73
CA GLY A 108 -0.35 -17.44 -9.17
C GLY A 108 -1.83 -17.16 -8.96
N ALA A 109 -2.20 -15.89 -8.64
CA ALA A 109 -3.59 -15.48 -8.59
C ALA A 109 -4.20 -15.37 -10.00
N ASP A 110 -4.20 -14.21 -10.64
CA ASP A 110 -4.80 -14.06 -11.97
C ASP A 110 -3.94 -14.71 -13.06
N GLN A 111 -2.61 -14.74 -12.90
CA GLN A 111 -1.68 -15.35 -13.84
C GLN A 111 -0.89 -16.49 -13.21
N TYR A 112 -0.97 -17.68 -13.79
CA TYR A 112 -0.23 -18.85 -13.30
C TYR A 112 1.28 -18.69 -13.45
N TYR A 113 2.01 -19.22 -12.44
CA TYR A 113 3.47 -19.33 -12.48
C TYR A 113 3.93 -20.21 -13.62
N THR A 114 4.98 -19.76 -14.29
CA THR A 114 5.66 -20.54 -15.33
C THR A 114 7.03 -20.96 -14.82
N ILE A 115 7.26 -22.27 -14.72
CA ILE A 115 8.57 -22.84 -14.38
C ILE A 115 9.56 -22.47 -15.50
N THR A 116 10.72 -21.97 -15.11
CA THR A 116 11.81 -21.53 -16.00
C THR A 116 13.11 -22.24 -15.64
N ARG A 117 14.21 -21.87 -16.31
CA ARG A 117 15.53 -22.48 -16.02
C ARG A 117 16.10 -22.10 -14.64
N THR A 118 15.64 -21.01 -14.05
CA THR A 118 16.09 -20.52 -12.73
C THR A 118 15.19 -20.98 -11.59
N SER A 119 14.06 -21.64 -11.92
CA SER A 119 13.10 -22.12 -10.94
C SER A 119 13.60 -23.37 -10.21
N VAL A 120 13.64 -23.33 -8.90
CA VAL A 120 14.00 -24.46 -8.04
C VAL A 120 12.84 -24.72 -7.07
N ASN A 121 12.17 -25.86 -7.22
CA ASN A 121 11.16 -26.29 -6.24
C ASN A 121 11.86 -26.76 -4.96
N THR A 122 11.59 -26.10 -3.83
CA THR A 122 12.22 -26.43 -2.53
C THR A 122 11.60 -27.66 -1.87
N GLY A 123 10.41 -28.08 -2.32
CA GLY A 123 9.59 -29.09 -1.68
C GLY A 123 8.75 -28.56 -0.51
N ASN A 124 8.98 -27.33 -0.04
CA ASN A 124 8.24 -26.71 1.04
C ASN A 124 6.83 -26.28 0.59
N THR A 125 5.93 -26.23 1.57
CA THR A 125 4.63 -25.55 1.41
C THR A 125 4.71 -24.14 1.96
N VAL A 126 3.90 -23.25 1.40
CA VAL A 126 3.75 -21.88 1.86
C VAL A 126 2.27 -21.57 2.06
N SER A 127 1.95 -20.79 3.10
CA SER A 127 0.58 -20.32 3.37
C SER A 127 0.63 -19.02 4.13
N VAL A 128 -0.15 -18.04 3.69
CA VAL A 128 -0.24 -16.71 4.31
C VAL A 128 -1.69 -16.26 4.34
N SER A 129 -2.10 -15.64 5.45
CA SER A 129 -3.41 -14.99 5.60
C SER A 129 -3.23 -13.50 5.77
N TYR A 130 -4.03 -12.72 5.04
CA TYR A 130 -3.98 -11.26 4.99
C TYR A 130 -5.21 -10.59 5.61
N GLY A 131 -6.19 -11.38 6.05
CA GLY A 131 -7.49 -10.88 6.51
C GLY A 131 -8.41 -10.41 5.38
N SER A 132 -7.87 -9.75 4.38
CA SER A 132 -8.56 -9.43 3.13
C SER A 132 -8.50 -10.58 2.11
N GLY A 133 -7.71 -11.60 2.39
CA GLY A 133 -7.51 -12.77 1.53
C GLY A 133 -6.50 -13.74 2.14
N ASN A 134 -6.24 -14.82 1.42
CA ASN A 134 -5.19 -15.78 1.75
C ASN A 134 -4.66 -16.46 0.49
N PHE A 135 -3.50 -17.08 0.61
CA PHE A 135 -3.05 -18.07 -0.38
C PHE A 135 -2.35 -19.23 0.31
N SER A 136 -2.35 -20.36 -0.36
CA SER A 136 -1.52 -21.51 -0.03
C SER A 136 -0.97 -22.17 -1.30
N GLY A 137 0.21 -22.80 -1.17
CA GLY A 137 0.87 -23.40 -2.33
C GLY A 137 2.23 -23.98 -2.04
N LYS A 138 3.13 -23.87 -3.01
CA LYS A 138 4.50 -24.38 -2.96
C LYS A 138 5.50 -23.25 -2.97
N GLU A 139 6.63 -23.45 -2.27
CA GLU A 139 7.76 -22.55 -2.34
C GLU A 139 8.67 -22.91 -3.51
N TYR A 140 9.06 -21.91 -4.28
CA TYR A 140 10.12 -21.97 -5.27
C TYR A 140 11.19 -20.93 -4.95
N LEU A 141 12.43 -21.22 -5.25
CA LEU A 141 13.49 -20.22 -5.39
C LEU A 141 13.57 -19.87 -6.87
N ASP A 142 13.52 -18.56 -7.18
CA ASP A 142 13.66 -18.12 -8.56
C ASP A 142 14.37 -16.75 -8.63
N THR A 143 14.68 -16.31 -9.84
CA THR A 143 15.21 -14.97 -10.08
C THR A 143 14.05 -13.98 -10.17
N ILE A 144 14.11 -12.89 -9.41
CA ILE A 144 13.20 -11.73 -9.54
C ILE A 144 13.96 -10.56 -10.13
N THR A 145 13.32 -9.88 -11.07
CA THR A 145 13.83 -8.65 -11.68
C THR A 145 12.84 -7.51 -11.44
N LEU A 146 13.32 -6.42 -10.84
CA LEU A 146 12.58 -5.18 -10.60
C LEU A 146 13.32 -4.05 -11.30
N SER A 147 12.87 -3.66 -12.50
CA SER A 147 13.61 -2.74 -13.40
C SER A 147 15.05 -3.24 -13.64
N SER A 148 16.07 -2.50 -13.23
CA SER A 148 17.48 -2.88 -13.34
C SER A 148 18.00 -3.76 -12.20
N LEU A 149 17.22 -3.98 -11.13
CA LEU A 149 17.60 -4.84 -10.02
C LEU A 149 17.30 -6.30 -10.37
N SER A 150 18.22 -7.19 -10.02
CA SER A 150 18.04 -8.64 -10.15
C SER A 150 18.40 -9.32 -8.83
N ILE A 151 17.54 -10.22 -8.40
CA ILE A 151 17.67 -10.99 -7.16
C ILE A 151 17.66 -12.45 -7.54
N SER A 152 18.72 -13.17 -7.24
CA SER A 152 18.80 -14.62 -7.45
C SER A 152 18.24 -15.38 -6.25
N ASN A 153 17.70 -16.56 -6.48
CA ASN A 153 17.21 -17.46 -5.41
C ASN A 153 16.26 -16.79 -4.41
N GLN A 154 15.38 -15.88 -4.90
CA GLN A 154 14.33 -15.33 -4.06
C GLN A 154 13.29 -16.40 -3.76
N SER A 155 12.93 -16.55 -2.47
CA SER A 155 11.79 -17.36 -2.06
C SER A 155 10.49 -16.77 -2.59
N ILE A 156 9.74 -17.54 -3.37
CA ILE A 156 8.48 -17.15 -3.99
C ILE A 156 7.44 -18.20 -3.64
N GLY A 157 6.31 -17.76 -3.08
CA GLY A 157 5.12 -18.58 -2.97
C GLY A 157 4.46 -18.75 -4.35
N VAL A 158 4.17 -19.98 -4.74
CA VAL A 158 3.39 -20.28 -5.94
C VAL A 158 2.03 -20.82 -5.51
N ALA A 159 0.99 -20.02 -5.72
CA ALA A 159 -0.35 -20.33 -5.25
C ALA A 159 -0.96 -21.52 -5.97
N HIS A 160 -1.53 -22.44 -5.21
CA HIS A 160 -2.49 -23.46 -5.66
C HIS A 160 -3.91 -23.04 -5.35
N ASP A 161 -4.08 -22.47 -4.15
CA ASP A 161 -5.34 -21.92 -3.68
C ASP A 161 -5.13 -20.48 -3.22
N TYR A 162 -6.06 -19.60 -3.58
CA TYR A 162 -6.05 -18.21 -3.13
C TYR A 162 -7.48 -17.67 -3.07
N GLN A 163 -7.67 -16.71 -2.21
CA GLN A 163 -8.91 -15.97 -2.10
C GLN A 163 -8.59 -14.48 -1.88
N GLY A 164 -9.40 -13.61 -2.46
CA GLY A 164 -9.34 -12.20 -2.18
C GLY A 164 -8.34 -11.39 -3.02
N PHE A 165 -7.69 -11.93 -4.06
CA PHE A 165 -6.65 -11.27 -4.85
C PHE A 165 -6.99 -11.14 -6.35
N ARG A 166 -8.26 -10.82 -6.66
CA ARG A 166 -8.64 -10.58 -8.06
C ARG A 166 -8.02 -9.29 -8.59
N GLY A 167 -7.56 -9.34 -9.84
CA GLY A 167 -7.00 -8.18 -10.52
C GLY A 167 -5.50 -7.99 -10.29
N VAL A 168 -4.85 -8.84 -9.51
CA VAL A 168 -3.39 -8.89 -9.35
C VAL A 168 -2.90 -10.31 -9.51
N ASP A 169 -1.63 -10.48 -9.91
CA ASP A 169 -1.04 -11.81 -10.08
C ASP A 169 -0.51 -12.39 -8.76
N GLY A 170 -0.38 -11.55 -7.74
CA GLY A 170 0.13 -11.90 -6.41
C GLY A 170 0.52 -10.67 -5.61
N VAL A 171 1.44 -10.83 -4.65
CA VAL A 171 1.89 -9.78 -3.73
C VAL A 171 3.42 -9.70 -3.71
N LEU A 172 3.95 -8.50 -3.71
CA LEU A 172 5.33 -8.16 -3.35
C LEU A 172 5.36 -7.76 -1.88
N GLY A 173 5.77 -8.69 -1.00
CA GLY A 173 5.93 -8.42 0.43
C GLY A 173 7.20 -7.62 0.69
N ILE A 174 7.04 -6.43 1.26
CA ILE A 174 8.14 -5.51 1.61
C ILE A 174 8.10 -5.09 3.09
N GLY A 175 7.40 -5.89 3.89
CA GLY A 175 7.41 -5.79 5.34
C GLY A 175 8.69 -6.37 5.97
N PRO A 176 8.86 -6.23 7.29
CA PRO A 176 9.97 -6.84 8.03
C PRO A 176 10.03 -8.37 7.84
N VAL A 177 11.25 -8.94 7.83
CA VAL A 177 11.47 -10.38 7.66
C VAL A 177 10.74 -11.24 8.70
N SER A 178 10.52 -10.70 9.91
CA SER A 178 9.74 -11.36 10.96
C SER A 178 8.32 -11.76 10.52
N LEU A 179 7.76 -11.08 9.52
CA LEU A 179 6.44 -11.39 8.97
C LEU A 179 6.42 -12.64 8.09
N THR A 180 7.58 -13.18 7.73
CA THR A 180 7.68 -14.48 7.04
C THR A 180 7.72 -15.67 8.01
N LYS A 181 7.76 -15.41 9.32
CA LYS A 181 7.90 -16.46 10.33
C LYS A 181 6.74 -17.45 10.29
N GLY A 182 7.08 -18.74 10.12
CA GLY A 182 6.12 -19.83 10.10
C GLY A 182 5.21 -19.85 8.87
N THR A 183 5.46 -19.04 7.85
CA THR A 183 4.68 -19.03 6.60
C THR A 183 5.13 -20.12 5.62
N VAL A 184 6.39 -20.55 5.70
CA VAL A 184 6.97 -21.60 4.88
C VAL A 184 7.34 -22.77 5.76
N SER A 185 7.00 -24.01 5.32
CA SER A 185 7.33 -25.21 6.09
C SER A 185 8.83 -25.46 6.12
N ASN A 186 9.31 -26.14 7.17
CA ASN A 186 10.71 -26.53 7.36
C ASN A 186 11.72 -25.36 7.49
N THR A 187 11.24 -24.13 7.67
CA THR A 187 12.10 -22.96 7.96
C THR A 187 11.40 -22.03 8.94
N ASP A 188 12.18 -21.28 9.73
CA ASP A 188 11.62 -20.30 10.66
C ASP A 188 11.19 -19.02 9.91
N THR A 189 12.07 -18.51 9.06
CA THR A 189 11.82 -17.32 8.21
C THR A 189 12.42 -17.51 6.82
N VAL A 190 11.95 -16.73 5.85
CA VAL A 190 12.58 -16.61 4.53
C VAL A 190 12.97 -15.16 4.27
N PRO A 191 14.12 -14.90 3.64
CA PRO A 191 14.53 -13.55 3.30
C PRO A 191 13.51 -12.84 2.41
N THR A 192 13.23 -11.58 2.74
CA THR A 192 12.39 -10.71 1.92
C THR A 192 13.16 -10.21 0.69
N ILE A 193 12.48 -9.50 -0.20
CA ILE A 193 13.10 -8.80 -1.33
C ILE A 193 14.19 -7.83 -0.83
N MET A 194 13.93 -7.09 0.25
CA MET A 194 14.89 -6.10 0.78
C MET A 194 16.13 -6.78 1.35
N ASP A 195 15.98 -7.86 2.14
CA ASP A 195 17.10 -8.64 2.68
C ASP A 195 17.99 -9.18 1.56
N ASN A 196 17.39 -9.72 0.50
CA ASN A 196 18.13 -10.29 -0.62
C ASN A 196 18.81 -9.24 -1.49
N LEU A 197 18.18 -8.09 -1.75
CA LEU A 197 18.81 -6.97 -2.44
C LEU A 197 20.06 -6.49 -1.70
N PHE A 198 19.99 -6.37 -0.39
CA PHE A 198 21.11 -5.95 0.44
C PHE A 198 22.20 -7.02 0.52
N SER A 199 21.85 -8.27 0.85
CA SER A 199 22.80 -9.36 1.00
C SER A 199 23.54 -9.68 -0.30
N GLN A 200 22.88 -9.54 -1.46
CA GLN A 200 23.48 -9.71 -2.78
C GLN A 200 24.19 -8.44 -3.30
N LYS A 201 24.27 -7.39 -2.47
CA LYS A 201 24.92 -6.11 -2.79
C LYS A 201 24.33 -5.38 -4.01
N SER A 202 23.07 -5.66 -4.33
CA SER A 202 22.30 -4.92 -5.33
C SER A 202 21.89 -3.53 -4.82
N THR A 203 21.79 -3.38 -3.50
CA THR A 203 21.62 -2.09 -2.80
C THR A 203 22.66 -1.96 -1.69
N HIS A 204 22.95 -0.73 -1.25
CA HIS A 204 23.91 -0.44 -0.19
C HIS A 204 23.25 -0.28 1.18
N SER A 205 21.94 -0.27 1.23
CA SER A 205 21.14 -0.18 2.46
C SER A 205 19.80 -0.90 2.29
N GLU A 206 19.24 -1.34 3.39
CA GLU A 206 17.90 -1.92 3.47
C GLU A 206 16.86 -0.81 3.70
N ILE A 207 16.85 0.15 2.79
CA ILE A 207 15.94 1.30 2.83
C ILE A 207 15.06 1.25 1.59
N LEU A 208 13.77 1.44 1.79
CA LEU A 208 12.78 1.58 0.74
C LEU A 208 12.09 2.94 0.85
N GLY A 209 12.18 3.76 -0.19
CA GLY A 209 11.38 4.95 -0.36
C GLY A 209 10.11 4.63 -1.14
N VAL A 210 8.98 5.15 -0.70
CA VAL A 210 7.67 4.97 -1.34
C VAL A 210 7.06 6.34 -1.61
N TYR A 211 6.71 6.57 -2.87
CA TYR A 211 5.97 7.73 -3.34
C TYR A 211 4.75 7.27 -4.13
N PHE A 212 3.58 7.66 -3.69
CA PHE A 212 2.33 7.44 -4.40
C PHE A 212 1.80 8.77 -4.95
N VAL A 213 1.34 8.76 -6.19
CA VAL A 213 0.57 9.87 -6.77
C VAL A 213 -0.89 9.61 -6.47
N PRO A 214 -1.65 10.58 -5.95
CA PRO A 214 -3.06 10.38 -5.61
C PRO A 214 -3.85 9.80 -6.77
N VAL A 215 -4.72 8.84 -6.46
CA VAL A 215 -5.57 8.16 -7.46
C VAL A 215 -6.57 9.10 -8.16
N SER A 216 -6.73 10.32 -7.66
CA SER A 216 -7.51 11.37 -8.32
C SER A 216 -6.82 11.99 -9.53
N GLU A 217 -5.52 11.81 -9.69
CA GLU A 217 -4.75 12.35 -10.81
C GLU A 217 -4.84 11.43 -12.03
N GLU A 218 -4.84 12.01 -13.25
CA GLU A 218 -5.00 11.24 -14.50
C GLU A 218 -3.92 10.18 -14.71
N ASP A 219 -2.70 10.46 -14.25
CA ASP A 219 -1.55 9.55 -14.30
C ASP A 219 -1.22 9.01 -12.89
N SER A 220 -2.19 8.39 -12.22
CA SER A 220 -2.00 7.83 -10.88
C SER A 220 -0.96 6.70 -10.93
N THR A 221 0.28 7.09 -10.75
CA THR A 221 1.45 6.24 -10.71
C THR A 221 2.09 6.33 -9.33
N GLY A 222 3.23 5.71 -9.17
CA GLY A 222 4.02 5.82 -7.94
C GLY A 222 5.45 5.37 -8.23
N ILE A 223 6.30 5.50 -7.24
CA ILE A 223 7.70 5.10 -7.34
C ILE A 223 8.12 4.39 -6.06
N LEU A 224 8.67 3.18 -6.20
CA LEU A 224 9.49 2.55 -5.18
C LEU A 224 10.95 2.88 -5.43
N THR A 225 11.66 3.34 -4.42
CA THR A 225 13.11 3.61 -4.48
C THR A 225 13.84 2.63 -3.58
N PHE A 226 14.46 1.62 -4.16
CA PHE A 226 15.22 0.60 -3.44
C PHE A 226 16.63 1.08 -3.13
N GLY A 227 17.10 0.85 -1.91
CA GLY A 227 18.42 1.23 -1.43
C GLY A 227 18.51 2.68 -0.93
N GLY A 228 17.39 3.38 -0.78
CA GLY A 228 17.35 4.76 -0.29
C GLY A 228 16.05 5.48 -0.62
N TRP A 229 16.14 6.76 -0.94
CA TRP A 229 15.01 7.62 -1.25
C TRP A 229 15.35 8.63 -2.35
N ASN A 230 14.34 9.28 -2.91
CA ASN A 230 14.50 10.29 -3.96
C ASN A 230 14.16 11.69 -3.42
N ASN A 231 15.18 12.50 -3.16
CA ASN A 231 15.01 13.86 -2.64
C ASN A 231 14.17 14.78 -3.56
N SER A 232 14.15 14.53 -4.88
CA SER A 232 13.40 15.38 -5.80
C SER A 232 11.89 15.25 -5.68
N LEU A 233 11.40 14.24 -4.98
CA LEU A 233 9.99 13.99 -4.73
C LEU A 233 9.51 14.57 -3.38
N MET A 234 10.41 15.17 -2.61
CA MET A 234 10.12 15.72 -1.28
C MET A 234 10.24 17.25 -1.29
N THR A 235 9.40 17.90 -0.49
CA THR A 235 9.38 19.36 -0.30
C THR A 235 9.79 19.78 1.12
N SER A 236 10.04 18.81 2.00
CA SER A 236 10.57 19.03 3.35
C SER A 236 11.72 18.06 3.63
N ASP A 237 12.43 18.30 4.74
CA ASP A 237 13.31 17.31 5.33
C ASP A 237 12.52 16.09 5.82
N ILE A 238 13.22 14.95 5.94
CA ILE A 238 12.62 13.71 6.42
C ILE A 238 12.54 13.75 7.94
N THR A 239 11.33 13.55 8.47
CA THR A 239 11.13 13.27 9.89
C THR A 239 11.12 11.76 10.11
N TYR A 240 12.04 11.23 10.91
CA TYR A 240 12.07 9.83 11.31
C TYR A 240 11.42 9.61 12.67
N THR A 241 10.69 8.50 12.78
CA THR A 241 10.19 7.96 14.05
C THR A 241 10.67 6.51 14.20
N PRO A 242 11.13 6.07 15.39
CA PRO A 242 11.52 4.69 15.60
C PRO A 242 10.31 3.76 15.46
N ILE A 243 10.57 2.48 15.16
CA ILE A 243 9.54 1.45 15.29
C ILE A 243 9.07 1.44 16.74
N THR A 244 7.75 1.44 16.94
CA THR A 244 7.14 1.37 18.27
C THR A 244 7.55 0.10 19.01
N THR A 245 7.64 0.17 20.35
CA THR A 245 7.84 -1.00 21.19
C THR A 245 6.53 -1.70 21.58
N ALA A 246 5.40 -1.09 21.26
CA ALA A 246 4.08 -1.62 21.61
C ALA A 246 3.73 -2.85 20.75
N SER A 247 3.48 -3.98 21.42
CA SER A 247 2.99 -5.19 20.78
C SER A 247 1.48 -5.08 20.50
N PRO A 248 1.00 -5.57 19.34
CA PRO A 248 1.73 -6.26 18.29
C PRO A 248 2.26 -5.37 17.16
N ALA A 249 2.07 -4.05 17.22
CA ALA A 249 2.49 -3.11 16.16
C ALA A 249 4.01 -3.16 15.89
N CYS A 250 4.83 -3.45 16.92
CA CYS A 250 6.29 -3.57 16.80
C CYS A 250 6.78 -4.68 15.83
N ASN A 251 5.91 -5.59 15.41
CA ASN A 251 6.22 -6.62 14.43
C ASN A 251 6.12 -6.14 12.97
N TYR A 252 5.53 -4.98 12.76
CA TYR A 252 5.29 -4.34 11.48
C TYR A 252 6.13 -3.06 11.35
N TRP A 253 5.89 -2.28 10.32
CA TRP A 253 6.27 -0.87 10.24
C TRP A 253 5.37 -0.06 11.20
N GLY A 254 5.51 -0.39 12.48
CA GLY A 254 4.71 0.17 13.55
C GLY A 254 5.30 1.47 14.08
N ILE A 255 4.46 2.48 14.30
CA ILE A 255 4.88 3.79 14.81
C ILE A 255 3.93 4.28 15.89
N ASP A 256 4.37 5.27 16.65
CA ASP A 256 3.53 6.01 17.58
C ASP A 256 3.17 7.37 16.98
N GLN A 257 1.88 7.75 17.05
CA GLN A 257 1.40 9.05 16.60
C GLN A 257 0.22 9.54 17.43
N SER A 258 -0.04 10.85 17.37
CA SER A 258 -1.30 11.45 17.81
C SER A 258 -2.01 12.12 16.64
N ILE A 259 -3.33 12.30 16.75
CA ILE A 259 -4.15 12.92 15.70
C ILE A 259 -5.00 14.03 16.32
N ALA A 260 -5.01 15.19 15.66
CA ALA A 260 -5.88 16.31 16.02
C ALA A 260 -6.73 16.73 14.81
N TYR A 261 -7.98 17.12 15.06
CA TYR A 261 -8.85 17.75 14.06
C TYR A 261 -8.99 19.24 14.41
N GLY A 262 -8.43 20.09 13.55
CA GLY A 262 -8.20 21.50 13.89
C GLY A 262 -7.33 21.60 15.14
N ASN A 263 -7.87 22.20 16.21
CA ASN A 263 -7.15 22.40 17.48
C ASN A 263 -7.51 21.34 18.55
N SER A 264 -8.33 20.36 18.22
CA SER A 264 -8.81 19.36 19.17
C SER A 264 -8.15 18.02 18.95
N THR A 265 -7.43 17.47 19.94
CA THR A 265 -6.88 16.12 19.90
C THR A 265 -8.02 15.11 19.90
N ILE A 266 -8.06 14.24 18.89
CA ILE A 266 -9.04 13.14 18.75
C ILE A 266 -8.42 11.77 19.03
N LEU A 267 -7.12 11.62 18.80
CA LEU A 267 -6.35 10.45 19.21
C LEU A 267 -5.11 10.94 19.93
N SER A 268 -4.98 10.62 21.22
CA SER A 268 -3.73 10.80 21.96
C SER A 268 -2.66 9.83 21.43
N SER A 269 -1.43 9.90 21.93
CA SER A 269 -0.37 9.01 21.43
C SER A 269 -0.80 7.53 21.48
N ALA A 270 -0.84 6.90 20.32
CA ALA A 270 -1.22 5.50 20.15
C ALA A 270 -0.27 4.81 19.17
N ALA A 271 -0.07 3.50 19.36
CA ALA A 271 0.70 2.66 18.45
C ALA A 271 -0.20 2.10 17.33
N GLY A 272 0.27 2.17 16.11
CA GLY A 272 -0.39 1.63 14.93
C GLY A 272 0.62 1.27 13.86
N ILE A 273 0.16 0.95 12.65
CA ILE A 273 1.01 0.49 11.56
C ILE A 273 0.85 1.35 10.30
N VAL A 274 1.87 1.32 9.46
CA VAL A 274 1.89 1.95 8.13
C VAL A 274 1.76 0.84 7.08
N ASP A 275 0.65 0.84 6.34
CA ASP A 275 0.27 -0.29 5.47
C ASP A 275 -0.15 0.17 4.08
N THR A 276 0.68 -0.11 3.07
CA THR A 276 0.44 0.24 1.66
C THR A 276 -0.72 -0.53 1.02
N ALA A 277 -1.14 -1.65 1.58
CA ALA A 277 -2.23 -2.48 1.08
C ALA A 277 -3.57 -2.25 1.81
N THR A 278 -3.60 -1.38 2.83
CA THR A 278 -4.83 -0.80 3.40
C THR A 278 -5.19 0.46 2.63
N VAL A 279 -6.47 0.65 2.32
CA VAL A 279 -6.97 1.82 1.56
C VAL A 279 -7.10 3.05 2.43
N LEU A 280 -7.87 2.95 3.50
CA LEU A 280 -8.33 4.07 4.32
C LEU A 280 -7.33 4.40 5.44
N ILE A 281 -7.54 5.54 6.07
CA ILE A 281 -6.98 5.86 7.37
C ILE A 281 -7.93 5.28 8.42
N LEU A 282 -7.51 4.20 9.09
CA LEU A 282 -8.29 3.59 10.16
C LEU A 282 -7.81 4.14 11.50
N ILE A 283 -8.74 4.54 12.37
CA ILE A 283 -8.44 5.04 13.72
C ILE A 283 -9.31 4.37 14.76
N ALA A 284 -8.86 4.38 16.01
CA ALA A 284 -9.61 3.81 17.14
C ALA A 284 -11.04 4.37 17.23
N THR A 285 -11.97 3.55 17.68
CA THR A 285 -13.42 3.86 17.67
C THR A 285 -13.75 5.18 18.38
N ASP A 286 -13.14 5.45 19.52
CA ASP A 286 -13.32 6.71 20.27
C ASP A 286 -12.82 7.94 19.49
N ALA A 287 -11.68 7.81 18.80
CA ALA A 287 -11.15 8.85 17.93
C ALA A 287 -12.03 9.05 16.69
N PHE A 288 -12.54 7.96 16.11
CA PHE A 288 -13.47 8.02 14.99
C PHE A 288 -14.80 8.70 15.39
N ASP A 289 -15.35 8.40 16.54
CA ASP A 289 -16.56 9.04 17.05
C ASP A 289 -16.36 10.53 17.32
N ALA A 290 -15.18 10.90 17.83
CA ALA A 290 -14.79 12.29 18.01
C ALA A 290 -14.67 13.02 16.65
N TYR A 291 -14.03 12.38 15.65
CA TYR A 291 -13.92 12.92 14.29
C TYR A 291 -15.29 13.08 13.61
N LYS A 292 -16.14 12.05 13.68
CA LYS A 292 -17.52 12.06 13.17
C LYS A 292 -18.32 13.22 13.78
N THR A 293 -18.24 13.37 15.09
CA THR A 293 -18.94 14.46 15.80
C THR A 293 -18.41 15.83 15.38
N ALA A 294 -17.08 16.00 15.32
CA ALA A 294 -16.46 17.26 15.01
C ALA A 294 -16.67 17.73 13.54
N THR A 295 -16.82 16.78 12.61
CA THR A 295 -17.14 17.05 11.20
C THR A 295 -18.62 17.22 10.95
N GLY A 296 -19.47 16.76 11.87
CA GLY A 296 -20.92 16.64 11.67
C GLY A 296 -21.32 15.58 10.64
N ALA A 297 -20.41 14.69 10.31
CA ALA A 297 -20.63 13.65 9.30
C ALA A 297 -21.65 12.60 9.76
N THR A 298 -22.32 11.98 8.80
CA THR A 298 -23.21 10.85 9.02
C THR A 298 -22.63 9.60 8.37
N LEU A 299 -22.83 8.44 8.98
CA LEU A 299 -22.47 7.17 8.38
C LEU A 299 -23.41 6.89 7.20
N ASP A 300 -22.84 6.63 6.03
CA ASP A 300 -23.59 6.15 4.86
C ASP A 300 -23.57 4.62 4.84
N GLU A 301 -24.73 4.02 5.02
CA GLU A 301 -24.88 2.54 5.16
C GLU A 301 -24.54 1.80 3.85
N THR A 302 -24.58 2.48 2.69
CA THR A 302 -24.26 1.87 1.40
C THR A 302 -22.77 1.71 1.20
N THR A 303 -22.00 2.77 1.51
CA THR A 303 -20.53 2.79 1.34
C THR A 303 -19.78 2.36 2.60
N GLY A 304 -20.41 2.49 3.76
CA GLY A 304 -19.80 2.33 5.07
C GLY A 304 -18.90 3.50 5.48
N LEU A 305 -18.79 4.55 4.66
CA LEU A 305 -17.97 5.74 4.92
C LEU A 305 -18.77 6.85 5.59
N LEU A 306 -18.07 7.77 6.24
CA LEU A 306 -18.65 9.03 6.69
C LEU A 306 -18.95 9.91 5.50
N LYS A 307 -20.17 10.44 5.43
CA LYS A 307 -20.64 11.36 4.41
C LYS A 307 -20.91 12.73 4.99
N ILE A 308 -20.53 13.76 4.27
CA ILE A 308 -20.76 15.17 4.62
C ILE A 308 -21.46 15.91 3.47
N THR A 309 -22.11 17.01 3.81
CA THR A 309 -22.69 17.94 2.84
C THR A 309 -21.63 18.88 2.27
N SER A 310 -21.93 19.61 1.19
CA SER A 310 -21.05 20.63 0.61
C SER A 310 -20.77 21.78 1.60
N ASP A 311 -21.72 22.15 2.44
CA ASP A 311 -21.54 23.16 3.48
C ASP A 311 -20.58 22.68 4.57
N GLN A 312 -20.73 21.43 5.00
CA GLN A 312 -19.80 20.80 5.95
C GLN A 312 -18.39 20.68 5.36
N TYR A 313 -18.27 20.30 4.08
CA TYR A 313 -16.99 20.27 3.37
C TYR A 313 -16.31 21.64 3.35
N SER A 314 -17.07 22.72 3.08
CA SER A 314 -16.54 24.09 3.08
C SER A 314 -16.05 24.54 4.45
N SER A 315 -16.52 23.91 5.52
CA SER A 315 -16.17 24.18 6.91
C SER A 315 -15.19 23.15 7.51
N LEU A 316 -14.75 22.18 6.71
CA LEU A 316 -13.87 21.10 7.17
C LEU A 316 -12.52 21.67 7.60
N LYS A 317 -12.05 21.23 8.77
CA LYS A 317 -10.76 21.66 9.34
C LYS A 317 -9.65 20.68 8.94
N PRO A 318 -8.38 21.10 9.00
CA PRO A 318 -7.25 20.18 8.80
C PRO A 318 -7.26 19.03 9.81
N LEU A 319 -6.87 17.85 9.34
CA LEU A 319 -6.58 16.68 10.17
C LEU A 319 -5.06 16.56 10.29
N ILE A 320 -4.53 16.60 11.51
CA ILE A 320 -3.12 16.78 11.80
C ILE A 320 -2.60 15.54 12.52
N PHE A 321 -1.63 14.88 11.90
CA PHE A 321 -0.92 13.72 12.45
C PHE A 321 0.42 14.18 13.00
N THR A 322 0.67 14.00 14.30
CA THR A 322 1.97 14.30 14.89
C THR A 322 2.79 13.02 14.98
N ILE A 323 3.84 12.92 14.16
CA ILE A 323 4.71 11.76 14.01
C ILE A 323 6.16 12.23 14.25
N GLY A 324 6.89 11.59 15.17
CA GLY A 324 8.27 11.97 15.46
C GLY A 324 8.43 13.44 15.91
N GLY A 325 7.39 14.03 16.47
CA GLY A 325 7.34 15.44 16.89
C GLY A 325 7.00 16.43 15.77
N THR A 326 6.81 15.99 14.53
CA THR A 326 6.46 16.83 13.37
C THR A 326 4.99 16.65 13.01
N ALA A 327 4.33 17.75 12.64
CA ALA A 327 2.94 17.76 12.19
C ALA A 327 2.84 17.49 10.68
N PHE A 328 2.13 16.42 10.32
CA PHE A 328 1.75 16.07 8.95
C PHE A 328 0.26 16.34 8.77
N THR A 329 -0.06 17.31 7.93
CA THR A 329 -1.41 17.89 7.84
C THR A 329 -2.14 17.41 6.58
N LEU A 330 -3.31 16.80 6.75
CA LEU A 330 -4.25 16.59 5.66
C LEU A 330 -5.18 17.81 5.55
N THR A 331 -5.13 18.50 4.43
CA THR A 331 -6.07 19.57 4.09
C THR A 331 -7.49 19.04 3.96
N PRO A 332 -8.54 19.85 3.91
CA PRO A 332 -9.89 19.37 3.64
C PRO A 332 -10.01 18.49 2.41
N ASN A 333 -9.35 18.88 1.31
CA ASN A 333 -9.35 18.09 0.07
C ASN A 333 -8.63 16.74 0.22
N ALA A 334 -7.63 16.67 1.06
CA ALA A 334 -6.89 15.43 1.33
C ALA A 334 -7.64 14.47 2.27
N GLN A 335 -8.75 14.89 2.88
CA GLN A 335 -9.56 14.07 3.78
C GLN A 335 -10.76 13.42 3.07
N ILE A 336 -10.98 13.69 1.79
CA ILE A 336 -12.13 13.18 1.07
C ILE A 336 -11.75 12.12 0.03
N TRP A 337 -12.65 11.17 -0.16
CA TRP A 337 -12.62 10.25 -1.29
C TRP A 337 -12.77 11.03 -2.60
N PRO A 338 -12.02 10.71 -3.67
CA PRO A 338 -12.18 11.37 -4.96
C PRO A 338 -13.60 11.20 -5.49
N ARG A 339 -14.33 12.30 -5.70
CA ARG A 339 -15.75 12.26 -6.09
C ARG A 339 -15.99 11.53 -7.41
N SER A 340 -15.04 11.63 -8.35
CA SER A 340 -15.09 10.90 -9.63
C SER A 340 -15.07 9.39 -9.44
N MET A 341 -14.69 8.91 -8.27
CA MET A 341 -14.56 7.50 -7.91
C MET A 341 -15.63 7.02 -6.92
N ASN A 342 -16.69 7.80 -6.68
CA ASN A 342 -17.75 7.42 -5.76
C ASN A 342 -18.39 6.07 -6.12
N SER A 343 -18.50 5.74 -7.41
CA SER A 343 -19.00 4.43 -7.85
C SER A 343 -18.15 3.24 -7.40
N VAL A 344 -16.83 3.45 -7.19
CA VAL A 344 -15.90 2.40 -6.73
C VAL A 344 -16.18 2.00 -5.28
N ILE A 345 -16.64 2.93 -4.45
CA ILE A 345 -17.03 2.68 -3.06
C ILE A 345 -18.48 2.23 -2.90
N GLY A 346 -19.18 1.99 -4.00
CA GLY A 346 -20.57 1.51 -3.99
C GLY A 346 -21.65 2.61 -4.02
N ASP A 347 -21.27 3.88 -4.18
CA ASP A 347 -22.25 4.95 -4.41
C ASP A 347 -22.78 4.89 -5.86
N THR A 348 -23.95 4.27 -6.02
CA THR A 348 -24.64 4.14 -7.31
C THR A 348 -25.67 5.26 -7.55
N SER A 349 -25.71 6.27 -6.68
CA SER A 349 -26.71 7.36 -6.79
C SER A 349 -26.50 8.26 -8.02
N GLY A 350 -25.29 8.27 -8.58
CA GLY A 350 -24.89 9.19 -9.66
C GLY A 350 -24.81 10.64 -9.20
N ASN A 351 -24.92 10.91 -7.89
CA ASN A 351 -24.83 12.26 -7.35
C ASN A 351 -23.35 12.65 -7.08
N SER A 352 -22.80 13.48 -7.95
CA SER A 352 -21.44 14.01 -7.84
C SER A 352 -21.22 14.93 -6.62
N ASP A 353 -22.29 15.39 -5.97
CA ASP A 353 -22.20 16.25 -4.78
C ASP A 353 -21.97 15.46 -3.48
N ASN A 354 -22.07 14.13 -3.54
CA ASN A 354 -21.74 13.29 -2.40
C ASN A 354 -20.25 13.39 -2.05
N VAL A 355 -19.97 13.75 -0.81
CA VAL A 355 -18.61 13.86 -0.28
C VAL A 355 -18.40 12.83 0.82
N TYR A 356 -17.48 11.91 0.60
CA TYR A 356 -17.12 10.86 1.55
C TYR A 356 -15.75 11.10 2.17
N LEU A 357 -15.62 10.87 3.49
CA LEU A 357 -14.36 11.01 4.20
C LEU A 357 -13.57 9.69 4.16
N ILE A 358 -12.23 9.80 4.07
CA ILE A 358 -11.32 8.63 3.99
C ILE A 358 -10.91 8.08 5.36
N VAL A 359 -11.44 8.64 6.45
CA VAL A 359 -11.19 8.16 7.81
C VAL A 359 -12.31 7.21 8.22
N ALA A 360 -11.93 6.03 8.70
CA ALA A 360 -12.89 5.02 9.13
C ALA A 360 -12.53 4.44 10.51
N ASP A 361 -13.54 3.85 11.16
CA ASP A 361 -13.37 3.15 12.43
C ASP A 361 -12.63 1.82 12.21
N ILE A 362 -11.55 1.61 12.96
CA ILE A 362 -10.76 0.38 12.92
C ILE A 362 -11.46 -0.80 13.61
N GLY A 363 -12.42 -0.53 14.50
CA GLY A 363 -13.09 -1.52 15.34
C GLY A 363 -12.32 -1.82 16.62
N SER A 364 -12.81 -2.83 17.37
CA SER A 364 -12.22 -3.24 18.64
C SER A 364 -11.14 -4.31 18.47
N GLU A 365 -10.31 -4.48 19.52
CA GLU A 365 -9.25 -5.49 19.61
C GLU A 365 -8.27 -5.49 18.44
N THR A 366 -7.75 -4.32 18.08
CA THR A 366 -6.83 -4.10 16.98
C THR A 366 -5.79 -3.01 17.32
N PHE A 367 -5.08 -2.50 16.32
CA PHE A 367 -4.14 -1.38 16.48
C PHE A 367 -4.87 -0.08 16.90
N GLY A 368 -4.11 0.91 17.40
CA GLY A 368 -4.67 2.24 17.62
C GLY A 368 -5.03 2.97 16.33
N PHE A 369 -4.32 2.63 15.23
CA PHE A 369 -4.58 3.15 13.88
C PHE A 369 -3.90 2.27 12.82
N VAL A 370 -4.33 2.46 11.55
CA VAL A 370 -3.61 2.05 10.35
C VAL A 370 -3.56 3.23 9.40
N SER A 371 -2.33 3.66 9.04
CA SER A 371 -2.12 4.66 8.00
C SER A 371 -2.06 3.95 6.65
N GLY A 372 -3.20 3.91 5.95
CA GLY A 372 -3.34 3.30 4.63
C GLY A 372 -2.81 4.19 3.50
N TYR A 373 -2.94 3.72 2.24
CA TYR A 373 -2.35 4.44 1.13
C TYR A 373 -2.98 5.84 0.92
N THR A 374 -4.23 6.10 1.33
CA THR A 374 -4.82 7.44 1.25
C THR A 374 -4.08 8.47 2.12
N PHE A 375 -3.39 8.03 3.20
CA PHE A 375 -2.41 8.83 3.91
C PHE A 375 -1.08 8.89 3.12
N LEU A 376 -0.61 7.76 2.62
CA LEU A 376 0.68 7.63 1.94
C LEU A 376 0.74 8.35 0.58
N GLU A 377 -0.40 8.60 -0.05
CA GLU A 377 -0.49 9.44 -1.26
C GLU A 377 -0.16 10.93 -1.01
N ARG A 378 -0.17 11.36 0.25
CA ARG A 378 0.07 12.75 0.63
C ARG A 378 1.49 12.99 1.14
N PHE A 379 2.19 11.92 1.52
CA PHE A 379 3.51 12.02 2.12
C PHE A 379 4.45 10.96 1.54
N TYR A 380 5.67 11.39 1.22
CA TYR A 380 6.74 10.45 0.91
C TYR A 380 7.04 9.63 2.15
N SER A 381 7.07 8.32 2.05
CA SER A 381 7.36 7.44 3.18
C SER A 381 8.65 6.65 2.94
N ILE A 382 9.39 6.39 4.02
CA ILE A 382 10.68 5.71 4.01
C ILE A 382 10.67 4.62 5.07
N PHE A 383 10.95 3.40 4.65
CA PHE A 383 11.02 2.22 5.50
C PHE A 383 12.49 1.82 5.63
N ASP A 384 13.08 2.02 6.82
CA ASP A 384 14.51 1.85 7.10
C ASP A 384 14.72 0.68 8.05
N THR A 385 14.97 -0.50 7.49
CA THR A 385 15.21 -1.75 8.23
C THR A 385 16.47 -1.66 9.06
N THR A 386 17.54 -1.09 8.50
CA THR A 386 18.85 -0.98 9.16
C THR A 386 18.77 -0.22 10.49
N ASN A 387 18.03 0.91 10.49
CA ASN A 387 17.90 1.76 11.67
C ASN A 387 16.58 1.54 12.43
N LYS A 388 15.74 0.60 12.01
CA LYS A 388 14.43 0.26 12.63
C LYS A 388 13.57 1.49 12.84
N ARG A 389 13.28 2.21 11.76
CA ARG A 389 12.52 3.46 11.78
C ARG A 389 11.70 3.64 10.51
N VAL A 390 10.68 4.48 10.60
CA VAL A 390 9.91 4.96 9.46
C VAL A 390 10.15 6.47 9.31
N GLY A 391 10.30 6.94 8.09
CA GLY A 391 10.47 8.35 7.78
C GLY A 391 9.30 8.88 6.96
N PHE A 392 8.99 10.16 7.15
CA PHE A 392 8.00 10.87 6.33
C PHE A 392 8.52 12.24 5.91
N ALA A 393 8.13 12.66 4.72
CA ALA A 393 8.36 14.01 4.21
C ALA A 393 7.15 14.49 3.41
N THR A 394 6.95 15.80 3.34
CA THR A 394 5.92 16.37 2.47
C THR A 394 6.34 16.26 1.00
N THR A 395 5.35 16.23 0.11
CA THR A 395 5.54 16.16 -1.34
C THR A 395 4.93 17.39 -2.02
N ALA A 396 5.14 17.56 -3.31
CA ALA A 396 4.52 18.64 -4.08
C ALA A 396 3.04 18.38 -4.38
N VAL A 397 2.56 17.16 -4.14
CA VAL A 397 1.17 16.75 -4.40
C VAL A 397 0.38 16.94 -3.11
N TYR A 398 -0.35 18.07 -3.02
CA TYR A 398 -1.24 18.41 -1.91
C TYR A 398 -2.69 18.47 -2.37
#